data_3fe51ee51969752ad1890e733d72c098
#
_entry.id   3fe51ee51969752ad1890e733d72c098
#
_cell.length_a   1.000
_cell.length_b   1.000
_cell.length_c   1.000
_cell.angle_alpha   90.00
_cell.angle_beta   90.00
_cell.angle_gamma   90.00
#
_symmetry.space_group_name_H-M   'P 1'
#
loop_
_entity.id
_entity.type
_entity.pdbx_description
1 polymer ?
#
loop_
_entity_poly.entity_id
_entity_poly.type
_entity_poly.pdbx_seq_one_letter_code
_entity_poly.pdbx_strand_id
1 'polypeptide(L)'
;MPRTRTTKKLAQRIDLDYFKRPSPLRHWRFLLAVAAPALAILSIAWYGVRSDRRVYSAGTLSSAHAVLTKQCSACHQSNLGFYDAKVIDQKCLVCHDGPLHQATQAFTPACASCHADHRGAIRLAATSDANCTQCHAALATRGDPTNFVRTIGSFEGNHPEFAVLRSGGRDPGTIQLNHYLHLQPNLLGPNGSRVQMVCADCHRSAADAGGSWPYGDSSTLAGTPQNSSADGPKNQPGISAPSRAYMAPATYAQTCAACHTLQFDKRLPDAAPHHKPEVIHPFVVAKLQAYIAAHPADLRVPRDPSRELPEEPIPADYRLLTPPQWVAERTAEDEQLLWRKTCKQCHTLIAGEGTALPKIAPSNITARYMPHANFDHSQHGLVDCASCHAAAATSQQSSDLLLPGIATCRACHHAGAEAAESRCFECHTYHDPARRKPAHSNFSLAGLFNGPAIAGHEK
;
A
#
# COMPACT_ATOMS: atom_id res chain seq x y z
N MET A 1 103.20 15.18 -2.61
CA MET A 1 102.21 16.17 -3.11
C MET A 1 101.20 15.44 -3.98
N PRO A 2 99.93 15.48 -3.66
CA PRO A 2 98.91 14.84 -4.51
C PRO A 2 98.75 15.63 -5.79
N ARG A 3 98.85 15.00 -6.92
CA ARG A 3 98.67 15.57 -8.26
C ARG A 3 97.18 15.96 -8.41
N THR A 4 96.91 17.26 -8.42
CA THR A 4 95.62 17.85 -8.72
C THR A 4 95.20 17.42 -10.13
N ARG A 5 94.15 16.60 -10.22
CA ARG A 5 93.55 16.22 -11.51
C ARG A 5 92.91 17.45 -12.14
N THR A 6 93.50 17.93 -13.25
CA THR A 6 92.90 19.03 -13.99
C THR A 6 91.52 18.74 -14.50
N THR A 7 90.60 19.67 -14.48
CA THR A 7 89.21 19.62 -14.94
C THR A 7 89.13 19.05 -16.36
N LYS A 8 90.15 19.31 -17.18
CA LYS A 8 90.27 18.74 -18.56
C LYS A 8 90.38 17.23 -18.56
N LYS A 9 91.12 16.62 -17.61
CA LYS A 9 91.17 15.13 -17.48
C LYS A 9 89.95 14.52 -16.90
N LEU A 10 89.16 15.21 -16.15
CA LEU A 10 87.84 14.82 -15.64
C LEU A 10 86.82 14.87 -16.77
N ALA A 11 86.82 15.90 -17.60
CA ALA A 11 85.96 16.08 -18.73
C ALA A 11 86.15 14.98 -19.80
N GLN A 12 87.44 14.55 -20.02
CA GLN A 12 87.74 13.44 -20.93
C GLN A 12 87.23 12.07 -20.45
N ARG A 13 86.83 11.95 -19.18
CA ARG A 13 86.26 10.70 -18.64
C ARG A 13 84.71 10.68 -18.69
N ILE A 14 84.10 11.81 -19.03
CA ILE A 14 82.65 11.90 -19.20
C ILE A 14 82.38 11.36 -20.62
N ASP A 15 81.70 10.25 -20.66
CA ASP A 15 81.21 9.68 -21.90
C ASP A 15 80.05 10.52 -22.41
N LEU A 16 80.34 11.43 -23.34
CA LEU A 16 79.36 12.35 -23.92
C LEU A 16 78.30 11.62 -24.78
N ASP A 17 78.64 10.38 -25.22
CA ASP A 17 77.73 9.58 -25.98
C ASP A 17 76.98 8.55 -25.15
N TYR A 18 77.04 8.61 -23.79
CA TYR A 18 76.33 7.70 -22.91
C TYR A 18 74.83 7.66 -23.22
N PHE A 19 74.21 8.80 -23.50
CA PHE A 19 72.81 8.87 -23.84
C PHE A 19 72.49 8.40 -25.29
N LYS A 20 73.49 8.34 -26.16
CA LYS A 20 73.35 7.91 -27.56
C LYS A 20 73.59 6.42 -27.72
N ARG A 21 74.17 5.74 -26.75
CA ARG A 21 74.37 4.30 -26.81
C ARG A 21 73.05 3.58 -26.70
N PRO A 22 72.72 2.68 -27.66
CA PRO A 22 71.51 1.87 -27.59
C PRO A 22 71.62 0.89 -26.44
N SER A 23 70.98 1.16 -25.31
CA SER A 23 70.86 0.20 -24.21
C SER A 23 69.73 -0.75 -24.54
N PRO A 24 69.87 -2.08 -24.29
CA PRO A 24 68.80 -3.03 -24.52
C PRO A 24 67.52 -2.67 -23.80
N LEU A 25 67.63 -2.11 -22.59
CA LEU A 25 66.50 -1.64 -21.82
C LEU A 25 65.72 -0.49 -22.50
N ARG A 26 66.45 0.46 -23.13
CA ARG A 26 65.84 1.58 -23.85
C ARG A 26 65.13 1.09 -25.12
N HIS A 27 65.73 0.13 -25.81
CA HIS A 27 65.16 -0.47 -26.99
C HIS A 27 63.89 -1.24 -26.66
N TRP A 28 63.91 -2.04 -25.60
CA TRP A 28 62.72 -2.78 -25.12
C TRP A 28 61.60 -1.83 -24.66
N ARG A 29 61.93 -0.77 -23.95
CA ARG A 29 60.93 0.28 -23.57
C ARG A 29 60.30 0.91 -24.79
N PHE A 30 61.06 1.21 -25.83
CA PHE A 30 60.51 1.78 -27.05
C PHE A 30 59.63 0.75 -27.78
N LEU A 31 60.07 -0.49 -27.92
CA LEU A 31 59.30 -1.57 -28.54
C LEU A 31 57.99 -1.79 -27.80
N LEU A 32 58.00 -1.84 -26.47
CA LEU A 32 56.78 -2.00 -25.66
C LEU A 32 55.85 -0.78 -25.77
N ALA A 33 56.41 0.43 -25.83
CA ALA A 33 55.64 1.66 -25.98
C ALA A 33 54.92 1.73 -27.35
N VAL A 34 55.43 1.07 -28.38
CA VAL A 34 54.81 1.00 -29.71
C VAL A 34 53.93 -0.24 -29.85
N ALA A 35 54.42 -1.39 -29.41
CA ALA A 35 53.76 -2.68 -29.60
C ALA A 35 52.47 -2.78 -28.74
N ALA A 36 52.47 -2.28 -27.50
CA ALA A 36 51.29 -2.37 -26.65
C ALA A 36 50.09 -1.56 -27.20
N PRO A 37 50.25 -0.28 -27.60
CA PRO A 37 49.16 0.45 -28.27
C PRO A 37 48.73 -0.20 -29.60
N ALA A 38 49.69 -0.68 -30.41
CA ALA A 38 49.37 -1.35 -31.67
C ALA A 38 48.55 -2.61 -31.45
N LEU A 39 48.93 -3.46 -30.50
CA LEU A 39 48.16 -4.64 -30.11
C LEU A 39 46.78 -4.30 -29.57
N ALA A 40 46.66 -3.22 -28.75
CA ALA A 40 45.40 -2.73 -28.27
C ALA A 40 44.47 -2.27 -29.41
N ILE A 41 44.99 -1.50 -30.37
CA ILE A 41 44.26 -1.08 -31.56
C ILE A 41 43.83 -2.26 -32.42
N LEU A 42 44.76 -3.21 -32.69
CA LEU A 42 44.46 -4.42 -33.45
C LEU A 42 43.39 -5.28 -32.76
N SER A 43 43.46 -5.46 -31.46
CA SER A 43 42.45 -6.19 -30.70
C SER A 43 41.07 -5.50 -30.77
N ILE A 44 41.03 -4.18 -30.63
CA ILE A 44 39.81 -3.40 -30.77
C ILE A 44 39.23 -3.53 -32.18
N ALA A 45 40.05 -3.41 -33.21
CA ALA A 45 39.64 -3.61 -34.61
C ALA A 45 39.15 -5.05 -34.87
N TRP A 46 39.83 -6.05 -34.33
CA TRP A 46 39.43 -7.45 -34.43
C TRP A 46 38.05 -7.73 -33.80
N TYR A 47 37.81 -7.22 -32.59
CA TYR A 47 36.48 -7.33 -31.95
C TYR A 47 35.41 -6.55 -32.72
N GLY A 48 35.79 -5.41 -33.30
CA GLY A 48 34.89 -4.62 -34.15
C GLY A 48 34.46 -5.39 -35.42
N VAL A 49 35.41 -6.02 -36.13
CA VAL A 49 35.15 -6.85 -37.35
C VAL A 49 34.29 -8.08 -37.01
N ARG A 50 34.51 -8.69 -35.84
CA ARG A 50 33.71 -9.83 -35.37
C ARG A 50 32.35 -9.44 -34.81
N SER A 51 32.02 -8.18 -34.80
CA SER A 51 30.79 -7.66 -34.17
C SER A 51 30.62 -8.06 -32.71
N ASP A 52 31.71 -8.43 -32.03
CA ASP A 52 31.70 -8.75 -30.61
C ASP A 52 31.87 -7.47 -29.79
N ARG A 53 30.76 -6.95 -29.31
CA ARG A 53 30.72 -5.67 -28.61
C ARG A 53 30.96 -5.78 -27.10
N ARG A 54 31.29 -6.96 -26.56
CA ARG A 54 31.50 -7.16 -25.12
C ARG A 54 32.64 -6.30 -24.57
N VAL A 55 33.64 -5.98 -25.40
CA VAL A 55 34.79 -5.13 -25.01
C VAL A 55 34.38 -3.67 -24.80
N TYR A 56 33.26 -3.22 -25.40
CA TYR A 56 32.76 -1.85 -25.30
C TYR A 56 31.59 -1.73 -24.35
N SER A 57 31.06 -2.83 -23.84
CA SER A 57 29.92 -2.84 -22.97
C SER A 57 30.35 -2.66 -21.51
N ALA A 58 29.69 -1.78 -20.78
CA ALA A 58 29.91 -1.59 -19.34
C ALA A 58 29.42 -2.79 -18.49
N GLY A 59 28.74 -3.75 -19.11
CA GLY A 59 28.20 -4.94 -18.47
C GLY A 59 26.98 -5.48 -19.21
N THR A 60 26.37 -6.52 -18.66
CA THR A 60 25.13 -7.10 -19.19
C THR A 60 23.94 -6.22 -18.87
N LEU A 61 22.97 -6.17 -19.78
CA LEU A 61 21.72 -5.51 -19.55
C LEU A 61 20.89 -6.22 -18.46
N SER A 62 19.99 -5.47 -17.83
CA SER A 62 18.97 -6.02 -16.95
C SER A 62 18.12 -7.07 -17.68
N SER A 63 17.52 -7.99 -16.92
CA SER A 63 16.67 -9.04 -17.51
C SER A 63 15.50 -8.46 -18.33
N ALA A 64 14.95 -7.30 -17.92
CA ALA A 64 13.90 -6.61 -18.64
C ALA A 64 14.33 -6.12 -20.04
N HIS A 65 15.61 -5.73 -20.20
CA HIS A 65 16.19 -5.24 -21.46
C HIS A 65 17.08 -6.26 -22.19
N ALA A 66 17.15 -7.50 -21.72
CA ALA A 66 18.02 -8.53 -22.28
C ALA A 66 17.78 -8.76 -23.80
N VAL A 67 16.56 -8.57 -24.28
CA VAL A 67 16.18 -8.64 -25.70
C VAL A 67 16.92 -7.61 -26.55
N LEU A 68 17.34 -6.49 -25.96
CA LEU A 68 18.02 -5.37 -26.63
C LEU A 68 19.57 -5.52 -26.64
N THR A 69 20.14 -6.62 -26.15
CA THR A 69 21.60 -6.80 -25.97
C THR A 69 22.41 -6.52 -27.23
N LYS A 70 21.85 -6.74 -28.41
CA LYS A 70 22.52 -6.47 -29.71
C LYS A 70 22.13 -5.13 -30.34
N GLN A 71 21.24 -4.37 -29.71
CA GLN A 71 20.65 -3.13 -30.26
C GLN A 71 21.04 -1.91 -29.43
N CYS A 72 22.33 -1.59 -29.40
CA CYS A 72 22.85 -0.46 -28.61
C CYS A 72 22.18 0.88 -28.99
N SER A 73 21.80 1.05 -30.26
CA SER A 73 21.12 2.23 -30.77
C SER A 73 19.69 2.41 -30.23
N ALA A 74 19.08 1.38 -29.65
CA ALA A 74 17.79 1.51 -29.00
C ALA A 74 17.84 2.47 -27.80
N CYS A 75 18.97 2.55 -27.13
CA CYS A 75 19.19 3.41 -25.96
C CYS A 75 20.21 4.52 -26.22
N HIS A 76 21.30 4.22 -26.94
CA HIS A 76 22.42 5.13 -27.15
C HIS A 76 22.36 5.82 -28.51
N GLN A 77 22.77 7.08 -28.53
CA GLN A 77 23.03 7.77 -29.80
C GLN A 77 24.37 7.27 -30.37
N SER A 78 24.44 7.11 -31.69
CA SER A 78 25.67 6.74 -32.37
C SER A 78 26.26 7.91 -33.13
N ASN A 79 27.55 8.13 -32.99
CA ASN A 79 28.30 9.10 -33.75
C ASN A 79 29.57 8.42 -34.32
N LEU A 80 29.74 8.45 -35.64
CA LEU A 80 30.89 7.84 -36.36
C LEU A 80 31.12 6.37 -35.95
N GLY A 81 30.04 5.60 -35.66
CA GLY A 81 30.17 4.19 -35.27
C GLY A 81 30.41 3.94 -33.77
N PHE A 82 30.59 4.98 -32.98
CA PHE A 82 30.70 4.91 -31.53
C PHE A 82 29.36 5.32 -30.89
N TYR A 83 29.10 4.79 -29.71
CA TYR A 83 27.89 5.09 -28.95
C TYR A 83 28.21 6.03 -27.79
N ASP A 84 27.37 7.06 -27.61
CA ASP A 84 27.49 7.94 -26.46
C ASP A 84 27.23 7.17 -25.15
N ALA A 85 28.04 7.40 -24.14
CA ALA A 85 27.83 6.82 -22.82
C ALA A 85 26.56 7.37 -22.15
N LYS A 86 26.17 8.62 -22.47
CA LYS A 86 24.98 9.26 -21.94
C LYS A 86 23.76 8.89 -22.78
N VAL A 87 22.70 8.42 -22.11
CA VAL A 87 21.39 8.13 -22.70
C VAL A 87 20.46 9.32 -22.49
N ILE A 88 19.66 9.66 -23.49
CA ILE A 88 18.65 10.70 -23.43
C ILE A 88 17.26 10.09 -23.19
N ASP A 89 16.42 10.78 -22.44
CA ASP A 89 15.10 10.29 -22.02
C ASP A 89 14.17 9.94 -23.19
N GLN A 90 14.31 10.63 -24.33
CA GLN A 90 13.55 10.34 -25.55
C GLN A 90 13.73 8.90 -26.02
N LYS A 91 14.89 8.29 -25.78
CA LYS A 91 15.12 6.89 -26.13
C LYS A 91 14.33 5.93 -25.22
N CYS A 92 14.17 6.29 -23.95
CA CYS A 92 13.35 5.53 -23.01
C CYS A 92 11.86 5.66 -23.36
N LEU A 93 11.42 6.86 -23.70
CA LEU A 93 10.02 7.20 -24.00
C LEU A 93 9.49 6.60 -25.32
N VAL A 94 10.35 6.00 -26.13
CA VAL A 94 9.91 5.21 -27.30
C VAL A 94 9.10 3.98 -26.84
N CYS A 95 9.48 3.35 -25.73
CA CYS A 95 8.86 2.14 -25.19
C CYS A 95 8.13 2.36 -23.88
N HIS A 96 8.55 3.35 -23.11
CA HIS A 96 8.01 3.66 -21.78
C HIS A 96 7.20 4.96 -21.82
N ASP A 97 6.09 5.02 -21.11
CA ASP A 97 5.24 6.21 -21.00
C ASP A 97 5.79 7.29 -20.06
N GLY A 98 6.71 6.93 -19.16
CA GLY A 98 7.39 7.85 -18.24
C GLY A 98 6.44 8.71 -17.42
N PRO A 99 5.48 8.14 -16.66
CA PRO A 99 4.51 8.92 -15.91
C PRO A 99 5.20 9.85 -14.90
N LEU A 100 4.64 11.04 -14.71
CA LEU A 100 5.16 12.01 -13.75
C LEU A 100 4.96 11.50 -12.32
N HIS A 101 5.92 11.83 -11.43
CA HIS A 101 5.80 11.57 -10.00
C HIS A 101 4.68 12.46 -9.39
N GLN A 102 4.80 13.77 -9.57
CA GLN A 102 3.82 14.76 -9.15
C GLN A 102 3.77 15.95 -10.12
N ALA A 103 2.57 16.51 -10.33
CA ALA A 103 2.40 17.67 -11.21
C ALA A 103 3.13 18.92 -10.72
N THR A 104 3.30 19.05 -9.40
CA THR A 104 3.93 20.19 -8.73
C THR A 104 5.42 20.02 -8.51
N GLN A 105 6.06 18.97 -9.02
CA GLN A 105 7.51 18.79 -8.86
C GLN A 105 8.27 19.93 -9.55
N ALA A 106 9.34 20.41 -8.92
CA ALA A 106 10.11 21.55 -9.41
C ALA A 106 10.86 21.23 -10.71
N PHE A 107 11.40 20.01 -10.83
CA PHE A 107 12.07 19.51 -12.03
C PHE A 107 11.86 17.99 -12.16
N THR A 108 12.07 17.47 -13.36
CA THR A 108 12.04 16.02 -13.63
C THR A 108 13.49 15.56 -13.86
N PRO A 109 14.02 14.66 -13.00
CA PRO A 109 15.35 14.09 -13.23
C PRO A 109 15.35 13.22 -14.48
N ALA A 110 16.51 13.09 -15.15
CA ALA A 110 16.67 12.21 -16.28
C ALA A 110 16.48 10.74 -15.86
N CYS A 111 15.82 9.94 -16.71
CA CYS A 111 15.53 8.53 -16.42
C CYS A 111 16.78 7.75 -16.01
N ALA A 112 17.88 7.94 -16.75
CA ALA A 112 19.15 7.26 -16.51
C ALA A 112 19.88 7.70 -15.22
N SER A 113 19.44 8.79 -14.57
CA SER A 113 20.01 9.20 -13.29
C SER A 113 19.58 8.28 -12.14
N CYS A 114 18.41 7.63 -12.27
CA CYS A 114 17.88 6.69 -11.31
C CYS A 114 17.96 5.24 -11.82
N HIS A 115 17.70 5.02 -13.11
CA HIS A 115 17.67 3.70 -13.74
C HIS A 115 18.97 3.42 -14.50
N ALA A 116 19.99 2.94 -13.80
CA ALA A 116 21.26 2.58 -14.43
C ALA A 116 21.25 1.12 -14.89
N ASP A 117 21.21 0.90 -16.21
CA ASP A 117 21.34 -0.42 -16.81
C ASP A 117 22.81 -0.90 -16.86
N HIS A 118 23.11 -2.01 -17.51
CA HIS A 118 24.44 -2.65 -17.57
C HIS A 118 24.97 -3.18 -16.22
N ARG A 119 24.09 -3.43 -15.25
CA ARG A 119 24.41 -4.00 -13.94
C ARG A 119 23.98 -5.46 -13.78
N GLY A 120 23.73 -6.15 -14.89
CA GLY A 120 23.29 -7.56 -14.90
C GLY A 120 21.82 -7.71 -14.52
N ALA A 121 21.47 -8.84 -13.93
CA ALA A 121 20.09 -9.21 -13.59
C ALA A 121 19.47 -8.39 -12.44
N ILE A 122 20.13 -7.33 -11.99
CA ILE A 122 19.62 -6.46 -10.94
C ILE A 122 18.31 -5.79 -11.41
N ARG A 123 17.33 -5.73 -10.53
CA ARG A 123 16.07 -5.04 -10.79
C ARG A 123 16.34 -3.57 -11.09
N LEU A 124 15.96 -3.11 -12.29
CA LEU A 124 16.28 -1.77 -12.78
C LEU A 124 15.64 -0.65 -11.93
N ALA A 125 14.53 -0.98 -11.25
CA ALA A 125 13.87 -0.08 -10.30
C ALA A 125 14.64 0.07 -8.97
N ALA A 126 15.62 -0.79 -8.69
CA ALA A 126 16.41 -0.73 -7.46
C ALA A 126 17.41 0.44 -7.54
N THR A 127 17.00 1.58 -6.99
CA THR A 127 17.78 2.82 -6.98
C THR A 127 18.26 3.18 -5.58
N SER A 128 19.28 4.03 -5.49
CA SER A 128 19.78 4.53 -4.20
C SER A 128 18.82 5.57 -3.59
N ASP A 129 18.70 5.58 -2.28
CA ASP A 129 17.95 6.59 -1.53
C ASP A 129 18.44 8.01 -1.79
N ALA A 130 19.72 8.17 -2.16
CA ALA A 130 20.29 9.46 -2.58
C ALA A 130 19.51 10.08 -3.76
N ASN A 131 18.94 9.25 -4.66
CA ASN A 131 18.11 9.72 -5.76
C ASN A 131 16.75 10.26 -5.29
N CYS A 132 16.25 9.81 -4.15
CA CYS A 132 15.03 10.31 -3.53
C CYS A 132 15.33 11.55 -2.66
N THR A 133 16.35 11.46 -1.82
CA THR A 133 16.69 12.51 -0.85
C THR A 133 17.29 13.76 -1.50
N GLN A 134 17.86 13.68 -2.71
CA GLN A 134 18.26 14.88 -3.46
C GLN A 134 17.13 15.90 -3.63
N CYS A 135 15.86 15.44 -3.62
CA CYS A 135 14.68 16.30 -3.66
C CYS A 135 13.99 16.34 -2.28
N HIS A 136 13.76 15.17 -1.65
CA HIS A 136 12.95 15.08 -0.45
C HIS A 136 13.64 15.55 0.83
N ALA A 137 14.98 15.65 0.88
CA ALA A 137 15.67 16.21 2.04
C ALA A 137 15.47 17.75 2.18
N ALA A 138 15.18 18.43 1.06
CA ALA A 138 14.87 19.86 1.04
C ALA A 138 13.86 20.13 -0.10
N LEU A 139 12.64 19.67 0.04
CA LEU A 139 11.66 19.64 -1.02
C LEU A 139 11.26 21.02 -1.50
N ALA A 140 11.48 21.28 -2.80
CA ALA A 140 10.98 22.42 -3.53
C ALA A 140 9.88 21.97 -4.51
N THR A 141 8.79 22.75 -4.58
CA THR A 141 7.66 22.48 -5.47
C THR A 141 7.33 23.71 -6.30
N ARG A 142 6.66 23.52 -7.43
CA ARG A 142 6.03 24.60 -8.19
C ARG A 142 4.70 24.94 -7.53
N GLY A 143 4.55 26.17 -7.03
CA GLY A 143 3.35 26.62 -6.33
C GLY A 143 3.42 26.44 -4.82
N ASP A 144 2.26 26.46 -4.14
CA ASP A 144 2.20 26.42 -2.69
C ASP A 144 2.56 25.01 -2.15
N PRO A 145 3.61 24.93 -1.32
CA PRO A 145 4.11 23.65 -0.79
C PRO A 145 3.40 23.15 0.46
N THR A 146 2.26 23.74 0.86
CA THR A 146 1.62 23.51 2.17
C THR A 146 1.20 22.05 2.41
N ASN A 147 1.02 21.26 1.36
CA ASN A 147 0.52 19.88 1.43
C ASN A 147 1.62 18.81 1.49
N PHE A 148 2.91 19.20 1.51
CA PHE A 148 4.01 18.24 1.47
C PHE A 148 4.98 18.43 2.63
N VAL A 149 5.48 17.32 3.18
CA VAL A 149 6.57 17.35 4.14
C VAL A 149 7.86 17.71 3.42
N ARG A 150 8.51 18.78 3.89
CA ARG A 150 9.65 19.38 3.20
C ARG A 150 10.98 18.70 3.45
N THR A 151 11.09 17.90 4.51
CA THR A 151 12.38 17.34 4.93
C THR A 151 12.20 15.88 5.28
N ILE A 152 12.61 15.00 4.36
CA ILE A 152 12.64 13.54 4.55
C ILE A 152 14.04 13.07 4.14
N GLY A 153 14.91 12.86 5.13
CA GLY A 153 16.32 12.51 4.88
C GLY A 153 16.60 11.02 4.88
N SER A 154 15.78 10.21 5.57
CA SER A 154 15.98 8.76 5.64
C SER A 154 14.71 8.05 6.12
N PHE A 155 14.65 6.73 5.92
CA PHE A 155 13.63 5.88 6.55
C PHE A 155 13.80 5.86 8.08
N GLU A 156 15.02 5.92 8.58
CA GLU A 156 15.33 5.77 10.00
C GLU A 156 14.96 6.99 10.85
N GLY A 157 14.97 8.18 10.28
CA GLY A 157 14.73 9.44 10.98
C GLY A 157 13.36 10.05 10.66
N ASN A 158 12.59 10.38 11.69
CA ASN A 158 11.37 11.22 11.63
C ASN A 158 10.45 11.05 10.40
N HIS A 159 10.32 9.84 9.86
CA HIS A 159 9.50 9.57 8.69
C HIS A 159 8.05 10.03 8.92
N PRO A 160 7.46 10.85 8.02
CA PRO A 160 6.20 11.56 8.26
C PRO A 160 4.99 10.64 8.45
N GLU A 161 4.94 9.49 7.79
CA GLU A 161 3.84 8.52 7.92
C GLU A 161 3.67 8.00 9.37
N PHE A 162 4.73 8.01 10.16
CA PHE A 162 4.68 7.61 11.57
C PHE A 162 4.48 8.80 12.53
N ALA A 163 4.20 10.01 12.02
CA ALA A 163 4.00 11.19 12.85
C ALA A 163 2.80 11.02 13.78
N VAL A 164 1.73 10.39 13.32
CA VAL A 164 0.51 10.13 14.12
C VAL A 164 0.81 9.31 15.37
N LEU A 165 1.71 8.34 15.29
CA LEU A 165 2.14 7.54 16.44
C LEU A 165 3.01 8.34 17.40
N ARG A 166 3.94 9.16 16.87
CA ARG A 166 4.82 9.99 17.70
C ARG A 166 4.07 11.08 18.45
N SER A 167 3.01 11.63 17.88
CA SER A 167 2.18 12.65 18.50
C SER A 167 1.17 12.11 19.50
N GLY A 168 1.11 10.80 19.73
CA GLY A 168 0.09 10.18 20.56
C GLY A 168 -1.31 10.30 19.96
N GLY A 169 -1.41 10.30 18.62
CA GLY A 169 -2.66 10.37 17.89
C GLY A 169 -3.61 9.24 18.24
N ARG A 170 -4.89 9.46 17.99
CA ARG A 170 -5.94 8.48 18.16
C ARG A 170 -6.56 8.12 16.83
N ASP A 171 -7.12 6.91 16.76
CA ASP A 171 -7.95 6.50 15.66
C ASP A 171 -9.24 7.34 15.65
N PRO A 172 -9.63 7.99 14.54
CA PRO A 172 -10.86 8.79 14.45
C PRO A 172 -12.13 7.93 14.33
N GLY A 173 -12.00 6.62 14.23
CA GLY A 173 -13.13 5.70 14.15
C GLY A 173 -14.07 5.82 15.34
N THR A 174 -15.38 5.83 15.07
CA THR A 174 -16.44 5.98 16.09
C THR A 174 -17.14 4.68 16.40
N ILE A 175 -16.79 3.58 15.70
CA ILE A 175 -17.32 2.26 16.01
C ILE A 175 -16.71 1.78 17.33
N GLN A 176 -17.55 1.38 18.26
CA GLN A 176 -17.12 0.86 19.55
C GLN A 176 -16.76 -0.63 19.39
N LEU A 177 -15.47 -0.93 19.40
CA LEU A 177 -14.96 -2.29 19.37
C LEU A 177 -13.89 -2.45 20.49
N ASN A 178 -13.93 -3.54 21.18
CA ASN A 178 -12.96 -3.90 22.22
C ASN A 178 -12.23 -5.18 21.80
N HIS A 179 -11.02 -5.04 21.25
CA HIS A 179 -10.21 -6.17 20.81
C HIS A 179 -9.88 -7.10 21.98
N TYR A 180 -9.52 -6.55 23.14
CA TYR A 180 -9.20 -7.33 24.33
C TYR A 180 -10.32 -8.31 24.68
N LEU A 181 -11.59 -7.83 24.71
CA LEU A 181 -12.73 -8.71 25.02
C LEU A 181 -12.93 -9.80 23.97
N HIS A 182 -12.82 -9.45 22.67
CA HIS A 182 -13.02 -10.42 21.59
C HIS A 182 -11.91 -11.48 21.48
N LEU A 183 -10.74 -11.21 22.03
CA LEU A 183 -9.63 -12.15 22.05
C LEU A 183 -9.57 -13.00 23.33
N GLN A 184 -10.52 -12.83 24.27
CA GLN A 184 -10.57 -13.65 25.48
C GLN A 184 -11.01 -15.08 25.13
N PRO A 185 -10.52 -16.09 25.89
CA PRO A 185 -10.98 -17.46 25.75
C PRO A 185 -12.44 -17.61 26.22
N ASN A 186 -13.11 -18.63 25.71
CA ASN A 186 -14.46 -19.01 26.15
C ASN A 186 -15.54 -17.93 25.93
N LEU A 187 -15.43 -17.13 24.89
CA LEU A 187 -16.50 -16.20 24.50
C LEU A 187 -17.80 -16.96 24.18
N LEU A 188 -18.93 -16.30 24.46
CA LEU A 188 -20.21 -16.80 24.02
C LEU A 188 -20.35 -16.57 22.50
N GLY A 189 -20.26 -17.64 21.76
CA GLY A 189 -20.39 -17.66 20.31
C GLY A 189 -21.81 -17.92 19.82
N PRO A 190 -21.99 -18.15 18.52
CA PRO A 190 -23.28 -18.46 17.93
C PRO A 190 -23.94 -19.68 18.59
N ASN A 191 -25.27 -19.64 18.73
CA ASN A 191 -26.06 -20.73 19.31
C ASN A 191 -25.64 -21.18 20.71
N GLY A 192 -25.04 -20.27 21.50
CA GLY A 192 -24.59 -20.58 22.85
C GLY A 192 -23.29 -21.41 22.93
N SER A 193 -22.62 -21.64 21.81
CA SER A 193 -21.30 -22.28 21.77
C SER A 193 -20.24 -21.45 22.49
N ARG A 194 -19.13 -22.08 22.87
CA ARG A 194 -17.96 -21.38 23.38
C ARG A 194 -16.90 -21.29 22.29
N VAL A 195 -16.38 -20.10 22.03
CA VAL A 195 -15.43 -19.84 20.95
C VAL A 195 -14.19 -19.10 21.47
N GLN A 196 -13.10 -19.27 20.75
CA GLN A 196 -11.87 -18.51 20.87
C GLN A 196 -11.61 -17.86 19.51
N MET A 197 -11.68 -16.54 19.44
CA MET A 197 -11.44 -15.79 18.21
C MET A 197 -9.96 -15.53 17.99
N VAL A 198 -9.57 -15.50 16.72
CA VAL A 198 -8.23 -15.11 16.26
C VAL A 198 -8.32 -13.95 15.28
N CYS A 199 -7.19 -13.31 15.01
CA CYS A 199 -7.15 -12.12 14.12
C CYS A 199 -7.79 -12.38 12.75
N ALA A 200 -7.56 -13.56 12.16
CA ALA A 200 -8.06 -13.96 10.86
C ALA A 200 -9.58 -14.17 10.79
N ASP A 201 -10.25 -14.26 11.93
CA ASP A 201 -11.72 -14.36 11.96
C ASP A 201 -12.39 -13.04 11.55
N CYS A 202 -11.70 -11.92 11.75
CA CYS A 202 -12.20 -10.58 11.42
C CYS A 202 -11.36 -9.87 10.37
N HIS A 203 -10.05 -10.16 10.28
CA HIS A 203 -9.12 -9.50 9.38
C HIS A 203 -8.58 -10.46 8.33
N ARG A 204 -8.89 -10.20 7.07
CA ARG A 204 -8.39 -10.96 5.92
C ARG A 204 -7.89 -10.03 4.84
N SER A 205 -6.98 -10.53 4.01
CA SER A 205 -6.57 -9.77 2.84
C SER A 205 -7.75 -9.53 1.90
N ALA A 206 -7.70 -8.44 1.14
CA ALA A 206 -8.76 -8.12 0.19
C ALA A 206 -8.97 -9.23 -0.86
N ALA A 207 -7.91 -9.96 -1.22
CA ALA A 207 -7.99 -11.07 -2.15
C ALA A 207 -8.72 -12.30 -1.56
N ASP A 208 -8.64 -12.48 -0.24
CA ASP A 208 -9.23 -13.62 0.47
C ASP A 208 -10.60 -13.29 1.09
N ALA A 209 -11.06 -12.04 0.96
CA ALA A 209 -12.29 -11.55 1.56
C ALA A 209 -13.58 -12.14 0.97
N GLY A 210 -13.53 -12.68 -0.25
CA GLY A 210 -14.66 -13.35 -0.91
C GLY A 210 -14.96 -14.76 -0.39
N GLY A 211 -14.13 -15.31 0.50
CA GLY A 211 -14.33 -16.64 1.09
C GLY A 211 -15.36 -16.66 2.22
N SER A 212 -15.69 -17.87 2.70
CA SER A 212 -16.57 -18.05 3.85
C SER A 212 -15.95 -17.47 5.13
N TRP A 213 -16.72 -16.72 5.89
CA TRP A 213 -16.33 -16.11 7.16
C TRP A 213 -16.91 -16.93 8.33
N PRO A 214 -16.11 -17.26 9.37
CA PRO A 214 -16.57 -18.14 10.46
C PRO A 214 -17.76 -17.58 11.24
N TYR A 215 -17.84 -16.25 11.35
CA TYR A 215 -18.86 -15.52 12.10
C TYR A 215 -19.69 -14.60 11.21
N GLY A 216 -19.69 -14.87 9.91
CA GLY A 216 -20.51 -14.14 8.93
C GLY A 216 -21.96 -14.67 8.90
N ASP A 217 -22.82 -13.90 8.28
CA ASP A 217 -24.19 -14.31 8.01
C ASP A 217 -24.20 -15.32 6.84
N SER A 218 -24.58 -16.56 7.13
CA SER A 218 -24.67 -17.62 6.13
C SER A 218 -25.81 -17.39 5.12
N SER A 219 -26.79 -16.55 5.44
CA SER A 219 -27.93 -16.26 4.58
C SER A 219 -27.59 -15.31 3.43
N THR A 220 -26.56 -14.48 3.59
CA THR A 220 -26.11 -13.50 2.58
C THR A 220 -25.22 -14.12 1.50
N LEU A 221 -24.78 -15.38 1.64
CA LEU A 221 -23.94 -16.07 0.65
C LEU A 221 -24.71 -16.54 -0.59
N ALA A 222 -26.03 -16.44 -0.61
CA ALA A 222 -26.87 -16.77 -1.74
C ALA A 222 -27.23 -15.51 -2.57
N GLY A 223 -26.31 -15.02 -3.36
CA GLY A 223 -26.64 -14.40 -4.66
C GLY A 223 -27.18 -12.99 -4.70
N THR A 224 -27.04 -12.15 -3.67
CA THR A 224 -27.32 -10.72 -3.81
C THR A 224 -26.00 -9.94 -3.94
N PRO A 225 -25.82 -9.10 -4.99
CA PRO A 225 -24.70 -8.18 -5.01
C PRO A 225 -24.86 -7.30 -3.78
N GLN A 226 -23.95 -7.42 -2.82
CA GLN A 226 -23.87 -6.48 -1.72
C GLN A 226 -23.61 -5.10 -2.33
N ASN A 227 -24.64 -4.27 -2.37
CA ASN A 227 -24.42 -2.84 -2.42
C ASN A 227 -23.63 -2.50 -1.16
N SER A 228 -22.32 -2.60 -1.25
CA SER A 228 -21.41 -1.93 -0.34
C SER A 228 -21.92 -0.51 -0.29
N SER A 229 -22.45 -0.12 0.88
CA SER A 229 -22.91 1.23 1.13
C SER A 229 -21.87 2.19 0.55
N ALA A 230 -22.31 2.98 -0.43
CA ALA A 230 -21.46 3.86 -1.24
C ALA A 230 -20.90 5.06 -0.45
N ASP A 231 -20.74 4.93 0.86
CA ASP A 231 -20.18 5.93 1.77
C ASP A 231 -18.75 5.63 2.22
N GLY A 232 -18.04 4.72 1.54
CA GLY A 232 -16.59 4.71 1.59
C GLY A 232 -16.04 5.99 0.95
N PRO A 233 -14.91 6.54 1.41
CA PRO A 233 -14.36 7.79 0.91
C PRO A 233 -14.17 7.73 -0.60
N LYS A 234 -14.93 8.55 -1.32
CA LYS A 234 -15.05 8.59 -2.79
C LYS A 234 -13.77 9.03 -3.53
N ASN A 235 -12.65 9.19 -2.84
CA ASN A 235 -11.40 9.72 -3.39
C ASN A 235 -10.17 8.95 -2.92
N GLN A 236 -10.15 7.63 -3.11
CA GLN A 236 -8.86 6.93 -3.09
C GLN A 236 -8.45 6.58 -4.52
N PRO A 237 -7.33 7.13 -5.01
CA PRO A 237 -6.81 6.75 -6.32
C PRO A 237 -6.37 5.29 -6.31
N GLY A 238 -7.03 4.50 -7.13
CA GLY A 238 -6.40 3.37 -7.76
C GLY A 238 -6.14 2.11 -6.96
N ILE A 239 -7.14 1.58 -6.21
CA ILE A 239 -7.11 0.14 -5.90
C ILE A 239 -7.86 -0.57 -7.02
N SER A 240 -7.16 -0.95 -8.07
CA SER A 240 -7.76 -1.48 -9.31
C SER A 240 -8.06 -2.99 -9.26
N ALA A 241 -7.72 -3.70 -8.20
CA ALA A 241 -8.04 -5.13 -8.03
C ALA A 241 -7.95 -5.55 -6.56
N PRO A 242 -8.70 -6.59 -6.14
CA PRO A 242 -8.48 -7.22 -4.84
C PRO A 242 -7.02 -7.65 -4.72
N SER A 243 -6.32 -7.11 -3.74
CA SER A 243 -4.90 -7.34 -3.51
C SER A 243 -4.69 -7.96 -2.14
N ARG A 244 -3.73 -8.87 -2.02
CA ARG A 244 -3.28 -9.38 -0.72
C ARG A 244 -2.51 -8.35 0.09
N ALA A 245 -2.12 -7.24 -0.52
CA ALA A 245 -1.40 -6.16 0.14
C ALA A 245 -2.22 -5.50 1.25
N TYR A 246 -3.52 -5.34 1.05
CA TYR A 246 -4.40 -4.64 1.99
C TYR A 246 -5.39 -5.58 2.63
N MET A 247 -5.73 -5.29 3.90
CA MET A 247 -6.81 -5.96 4.60
C MET A 247 -8.16 -5.46 4.08
N ALA A 248 -9.11 -6.38 3.93
CA ALA A 248 -10.48 -6.03 3.63
C ALA A 248 -11.12 -5.30 4.83
N PRO A 249 -12.06 -4.38 4.60
CA PRO A 249 -12.83 -3.79 5.69
C PRO A 249 -13.62 -4.89 6.43
N ALA A 250 -13.55 -4.90 7.75
CA ALA A 250 -14.44 -5.72 8.55
C ALA A 250 -15.87 -5.16 8.45
N THR A 251 -16.81 -5.98 8.02
CA THR A 251 -18.23 -5.60 7.88
C THR A 251 -19.10 -6.38 8.85
N TYR A 252 -20.21 -5.79 9.27
CA TYR A 252 -21.16 -6.47 10.17
C TYR A 252 -21.55 -7.86 9.66
N ALA A 253 -21.96 -7.94 8.41
CA ALA A 253 -22.44 -9.21 7.81
C ALA A 253 -21.36 -10.31 7.75
N GLN A 254 -20.09 -9.93 7.59
CA GLN A 254 -19.00 -10.90 7.45
C GLN A 254 -18.38 -11.31 8.80
N THR A 255 -18.35 -10.41 9.78
CA THR A 255 -17.52 -10.61 10.97
C THR A 255 -18.28 -10.57 12.30
N CYS A 256 -19.49 -10.00 12.33
CA CYS A 256 -20.21 -9.73 13.58
C CYS A 256 -21.57 -10.42 13.69
N ALA A 257 -22.24 -10.61 12.56
CA ALA A 257 -23.66 -10.97 12.50
C ALA A 257 -24.03 -12.28 13.21
N ALA A 258 -23.15 -13.27 13.19
CA ALA A 258 -23.44 -14.57 13.78
C ALA A 258 -23.54 -14.52 15.32
N CYS A 259 -22.79 -13.62 15.97
CA CYS A 259 -22.82 -13.43 17.43
C CYS A 259 -23.68 -12.26 17.86
N HIS A 260 -23.67 -11.16 17.10
CA HIS A 260 -24.42 -9.94 17.36
C HIS A 260 -25.63 -9.83 16.47
N THR A 261 -26.62 -10.70 16.70
CA THR A 261 -27.84 -10.72 15.90
C THR A 261 -28.69 -9.47 16.15
N LEU A 262 -29.32 -8.95 15.10
CA LEU A 262 -30.25 -7.82 15.21
C LEU A 262 -31.69 -8.29 15.44
N GLN A 263 -31.86 -9.37 16.20
CA GLN A 263 -33.16 -9.85 16.58
C GLN A 263 -33.84 -8.84 17.53
N PHE A 264 -35.05 -8.43 17.20
CA PHE A 264 -35.78 -7.38 17.92
C PHE A 264 -36.99 -7.91 18.66
N ASP A 265 -37.63 -8.96 18.18
CA ASP A 265 -38.76 -9.62 18.84
C ASP A 265 -38.56 -11.13 18.87
N LYS A 266 -38.74 -11.77 20.02
CA LYS A 266 -38.60 -13.23 20.21
C LYS A 266 -39.66 -14.04 19.46
N ARG A 267 -40.77 -13.43 19.10
CA ARG A 267 -41.88 -14.06 18.35
C ARG A 267 -41.57 -14.17 16.86
N LEU A 268 -40.63 -13.33 16.37
CA LEU A 268 -40.28 -13.28 14.97
C LEU A 268 -38.93 -14.00 14.77
N PRO A 269 -38.83 -14.89 13.77
CA PRO A 269 -37.57 -15.53 13.43
C PRO A 269 -36.58 -14.58 12.73
N ASP A 270 -37.12 -13.52 12.14
CA ASP A 270 -36.34 -12.57 11.34
C ASP A 270 -35.57 -11.60 12.23
N ALA A 271 -34.32 -11.33 11.85
CA ALA A 271 -33.53 -10.20 12.39
C ALA A 271 -33.76 -8.93 11.57
N ALA A 272 -33.63 -7.77 12.21
CA ALA A 272 -33.65 -6.50 11.51
C ALA A 272 -32.45 -6.37 10.56
N PRO A 273 -32.62 -5.72 9.40
CA PRO A 273 -31.48 -5.49 8.50
C PRO A 273 -30.49 -4.52 9.15
N HIS A 274 -29.17 -4.78 8.93
CA HIS A 274 -28.15 -3.82 9.36
C HIS A 274 -28.14 -2.61 8.42
N HIS A 275 -28.97 -1.63 8.75
CA HIS A 275 -29.20 -0.43 7.93
C HIS A 275 -29.52 0.79 8.79
N LYS A 276 -29.73 1.94 8.15
CA LYS A 276 -30.15 3.18 8.83
C LYS A 276 -31.53 3.03 9.48
N PRO A 277 -31.81 3.74 10.58
CA PRO A 277 -33.11 3.66 11.29
C PRO A 277 -34.33 3.89 10.41
N GLU A 278 -34.23 4.73 9.38
CA GLU A 278 -35.30 5.02 8.43
C GLU A 278 -35.69 3.79 7.56
N VAL A 279 -34.80 2.81 7.45
CA VAL A 279 -35.09 1.53 6.77
C VAL A 279 -35.53 0.47 7.76
N ILE A 280 -34.99 0.48 8.97
CA ILE A 280 -35.33 -0.49 10.02
C ILE A 280 -36.75 -0.29 10.50
N HIS A 281 -37.18 0.94 10.77
CA HIS A 281 -38.52 1.25 11.28
C HIS A 281 -39.65 0.64 10.43
N PRO A 282 -39.75 0.94 9.11
CA PRO A 282 -40.82 0.35 8.30
C PRO A 282 -40.70 -1.18 8.19
N PHE A 283 -39.52 -1.76 8.27
CA PHE A 283 -39.34 -3.21 8.31
C PHE A 283 -39.95 -3.82 9.57
N VAL A 284 -39.64 -3.26 10.74
CA VAL A 284 -40.18 -3.71 12.03
C VAL A 284 -41.71 -3.61 12.01
N VAL A 285 -42.27 -2.46 11.60
CA VAL A 285 -43.72 -2.24 11.50
C VAL A 285 -44.35 -3.31 10.59
N ALA A 286 -43.81 -3.56 9.41
CA ALA A 286 -44.36 -4.53 8.46
C ALA A 286 -44.34 -5.95 9.02
N LYS A 287 -43.27 -6.36 9.71
CA LYS A 287 -43.16 -7.67 10.34
C LYS A 287 -44.17 -7.84 11.48
N LEU A 288 -44.36 -6.83 12.32
CA LEU A 288 -45.34 -6.85 13.40
C LEU A 288 -46.77 -6.84 12.87
N GLN A 289 -47.08 -6.11 11.80
CA GLN A 289 -48.38 -6.14 11.12
C GLN A 289 -48.71 -7.55 10.59
N ALA A 290 -47.75 -8.16 9.93
CA ALA A 290 -47.93 -9.55 9.40
C ALA A 290 -48.12 -10.53 10.56
N TYR A 291 -47.37 -10.41 11.64
CA TYR A 291 -47.50 -11.26 12.81
C TYR A 291 -48.88 -11.17 13.46
N ILE A 292 -49.37 -9.97 13.79
CA ILE A 292 -50.62 -9.80 14.50
C ILE A 292 -51.87 -10.19 13.64
N ALA A 293 -51.75 -10.04 12.33
CA ALA A 293 -52.76 -10.54 11.41
C ALA A 293 -52.90 -12.08 11.45
N ALA A 294 -51.76 -12.79 11.64
CA ALA A 294 -51.76 -14.24 11.81
C ALA A 294 -52.07 -14.73 13.23
N HIS A 295 -51.89 -13.85 14.26
CA HIS A 295 -52.03 -14.21 15.66
C HIS A 295 -52.96 -13.22 16.41
N PRO A 296 -54.24 -13.09 16.04
CA PRO A 296 -55.15 -12.11 16.63
C PRO A 296 -55.41 -12.31 18.13
N ALA A 297 -55.13 -13.52 18.66
CA ALA A 297 -55.21 -13.78 20.10
C ALA A 297 -54.29 -12.92 20.94
N ASP A 298 -53.16 -12.50 20.37
CA ASP A 298 -52.12 -11.69 21.04
C ASP A 298 -52.53 -10.22 21.19
N LEU A 299 -53.70 -9.82 20.69
CA LEU A 299 -54.31 -8.54 20.98
C LEU A 299 -54.74 -8.41 22.46
N ARG A 300 -54.86 -9.55 23.17
CA ARG A 300 -55.07 -9.57 24.62
C ARG A 300 -53.73 -9.46 25.34
N VAL A 301 -53.40 -8.26 25.75
CA VAL A 301 -52.13 -7.98 26.44
C VAL A 301 -52.33 -7.97 27.95
N PRO A 302 -51.54 -8.78 28.72
CA PRO A 302 -51.58 -8.69 30.17
C PRO A 302 -51.41 -7.25 30.68
N ARG A 303 -52.13 -6.87 31.69
CA ARG A 303 -51.94 -5.58 32.35
C ARG A 303 -50.67 -5.62 33.20
N ASP A 304 -49.88 -4.56 33.13
CA ASP A 304 -48.71 -4.35 34.01
C ASP A 304 -49.19 -3.51 35.22
N PRO A 305 -49.30 -4.11 36.40
CA PRO A 305 -49.78 -3.39 37.60
C PRO A 305 -48.87 -2.22 38.01
N SER A 306 -47.59 -2.23 37.55
CA SER A 306 -46.67 -1.12 37.84
C SER A 306 -46.95 0.19 37.09
N ARG A 307 -47.85 0.13 36.10
CA ARG A 307 -48.23 1.27 35.25
C ARG A 307 -49.62 1.85 35.62
N GLU A 308 -50.27 1.30 36.64
CA GLU A 308 -51.63 1.72 37.05
C GLU A 308 -51.58 2.72 38.22
N LEU A 309 -52.47 3.71 38.15
CA LEU A 309 -52.63 4.67 39.25
C LEU A 309 -53.41 4.00 40.42
N PRO A 310 -53.02 4.25 41.68
CA PRO A 310 -53.56 3.55 42.84
C PRO A 310 -55.09 3.72 43.12
N GLU A 311 -55.76 4.63 42.43
CA GLU A 311 -57.16 5.00 42.68
C GLU A 311 -58.16 4.46 41.63
N GLU A 312 -57.72 3.67 40.64
CA GLU A 312 -58.66 3.11 39.65
C GLU A 312 -59.20 1.73 40.09
N PRO A 313 -60.52 1.41 39.79
CA PRO A 313 -61.06 0.08 40.05
C PRO A 313 -60.26 -0.98 39.32
N ILE A 314 -59.94 -2.09 39.98
CA ILE A 314 -59.19 -3.19 39.45
C ILE A 314 -59.88 -3.71 38.16
N PRO A 315 -59.29 -3.41 36.98
CA PRO A 315 -59.90 -3.83 35.71
C PRO A 315 -59.60 -5.30 35.42
N ALA A 316 -60.13 -5.84 34.33
CA ALA A 316 -59.85 -7.19 33.89
C ALA A 316 -58.31 -7.39 33.71
N ASP A 317 -57.82 -8.62 33.97
CA ASP A 317 -56.39 -8.99 33.95
C ASP A 317 -55.69 -8.77 32.62
N TYR A 318 -56.34 -8.22 31.62
CA TYR A 318 -55.81 -7.92 30.28
C TYR A 318 -56.43 -6.64 29.69
N ARG A 319 -55.67 -6.00 28.80
CA ARG A 319 -56.14 -4.94 27.88
C ARG A 319 -56.42 -5.59 26.51
N LEU A 320 -57.50 -5.22 25.86
CA LEU A 320 -57.76 -5.58 24.47
C LEU A 320 -57.32 -4.40 23.59
N LEU A 321 -56.32 -4.62 22.76
CA LEU A 321 -55.80 -3.64 21.83
C LEU A 321 -56.41 -3.82 20.44
N THR A 322 -56.53 -2.78 19.68
CA THR A 322 -56.74 -2.86 18.25
C THR A 322 -55.41 -3.23 17.55
N PRO A 323 -55.43 -3.88 16.36
CA PRO A 323 -54.20 -4.19 15.65
C PRO A 323 -53.22 -3.00 15.47
N PRO A 324 -53.69 -1.79 15.08
CA PRO A 324 -52.79 -0.64 14.99
C PRO A 324 -52.15 -0.23 16.33
N GLN A 325 -52.96 -0.29 17.44
CA GLN A 325 -52.43 0.03 18.77
C GLN A 325 -51.36 -1.00 19.20
N TRP A 326 -51.62 -2.29 18.99
CA TRP A 326 -50.66 -3.32 19.29
C TRP A 326 -49.36 -3.14 18.51
N VAL A 327 -49.43 -2.91 17.19
CA VAL A 327 -48.26 -2.66 16.36
C VAL A 327 -47.48 -1.44 16.85
N ALA A 328 -48.17 -0.34 17.16
CA ALA A 328 -47.49 0.88 17.63
C ALA A 328 -46.74 0.66 18.96
N GLU A 329 -47.38 -0.01 19.94
CA GLU A 329 -46.75 -0.30 21.23
C GLU A 329 -45.56 -1.25 21.05
N ARG A 330 -45.71 -2.30 20.25
CA ARG A 330 -44.61 -3.25 20.00
C ARG A 330 -43.46 -2.62 19.22
N THR A 331 -43.76 -1.82 18.20
CA THR A 331 -42.72 -1.09 17.48
C THR A 331 -41.87 -0.23 18.41
N ALA A 332 -42.53 0.50 19.33
CA ALA A 332 -41.81 1.34 20.29
C ALA A 332 -40.91 0.53 21.24
N GLU A 333 -41.38 -0.64 21.71
CA GLU A 333 -40.60 -1.54 22.57
C GLU A 333 -39.43 -2.14 21.83
N ASP A 334 -39.64 -2.68 20.63
CA ASP A 334 -38.64 -3.33 19.80
C ASP A 334 -37.57 -2.35 19.33
N GLU A 335 -37.97 -1.14 18.94
CA GLU A 335 -37.07 -0.07 18.59
C GLU A 335 -36.24 0.41 19.78
N GLN A 336 -36.84 0.50 20.98
CA GLN A 336 -36.07 0.79 22.17
C GLN A 336 -35.00 -0.27 22.44
N LEU A 337 -35.32 -1.57 22.22
CA LEU A 337 -34.37 -2.65 22.33
C LEU A 337 -33.25 -2.52 21.28
N LEU A 338 -33.62 -2.31 20.01
CA LEU A 338 -32.67 -2.11 18.93
C LEU A 338 -31.75 -0.93 19.16
N TRP A 339 -32.33 0.27 19.41
CA TRP A 339 -31.52 1.48 19.50
C TRP A 339 -30.67 1.52 20.77
N ARG A 340 -31.20 1.17 21.92
CA ARG A 340 -30.51 1.35 23.19
C ARG A 340 -29.63 0.16 23.60
N LYS A 341 -29.99 -1.06 23.24
CA LYS A 341 -29.28 -2.24 23.67
C LYS A 341 -28.44 -2.88 22.57
N THR A 342 -28.86 -2.78 21.30
CA THR A 342 -28.17 -3.44 20.19
C THR A 342 -27.30 -2.47 19.43
N CYS A 343 -27.87 -1.45 18.79
CA CYS A 343 -27.11 -0.53 17.92
C CYS A 343 -26.08 0.27 18.71
N LYS A 344 -26.43 0.71 19.92
CA LYS A 344 -25.54 1.50 20.79
C LYS A 344 -24.30 0.73 21.27
N GLN A 345 -24.28 -0.59 21.17
CA GLN A 345 -23.08 -1.35 21.53
C GLN A 345 -21.91 -1.04 20.59
N CYS A 346 -22.22 -0.74 19.34
CA CYS A 346 -21.20 -0.48 18.31
C CYS A 346 -21.23 0.96 17.78
N HIS A 347 -22.42 1.61 17.77
CA HIS A 347 -22.60 2.91 17.15
C HIS A 347 -22.89 4.02 18.16
N THR A 348 -22.41 5.20 17.87
CA THR A 348 -22.84 6.41 18.56
C THR A 348 -24.17 6.86 17.94
N LEU A 349 -25.24 6.86 18.76
CA LEU A 349 -26.56 7.31 18.36
C LEU A 349 -26.78 8.75 18.80
N ILE A 350 -27.26 9.57 17.87
CA ILE A 350 -27.69 10.94 18.10
C ILE A 350 -29.21 10.90 18.21
N ALA A 351 -29.74 11.33 19.35
CA ALA A 351 -31.20 11.34 19.59
C ALA A 351 -31.92 12.22 18.57
N GLY A 352 -33.02 11.73 18.05
CA GLY A 352 -33.94 12.55 17.26
C GLY A 352 -34.74 13.52 18.16
N GLU A 353 -35.22 14.60 17.60
CA GLU A 353 -36.13 15.54 18.32
C GLU A 353 -37.57 14.99 18.35
N GLY A 354 -38.16 14.99 19.52
CA GLY A 354 -39.53 14.51 19.72
C GLY A 354 -39.68 13.02 19.36
N THR A 355 -40.54 12.71 18.40
CA THR A 355 -40.81 11.36 17.90
C THR A 355 -39.91 10.93 16.73
N ALA A 356 -38.93 11.74 16.36
CA ALA A 356 -38.04 11.45 15.25
C ALA A 356 -37.11 10.27 15.59
N LEU A 357 -36.82 9.42 14.57
CA LEU A 357 -35.88 8.31 14.70
C LEU A 357 -34.47 8.81 15.03
N PRO A 358 -33.67 8.03 15.77
CA PRO A 358 -32.31 8.43 16.07
C PRO A 358 -31.46 8.39 14.79
N LYS A 359 -30.39 9.16 14.77
CA LYS A 359 -29.39 9.15 13.70
C LYS A 359 -28.14 8.40 14.15
N ILE A 360 -27.53 7.66 13.26
CA ILE A 360 -26.24 7.00 13.50
C ILE A 360 -25.13 7.97 13.11
N ALA A 361 -24.20 8.24 14.02
CA ALA A 361 -23.02 9.05 13.73
C ALA A 361 -22.15 8.36 12.66
N PRO A 362 -21.47 9.10 11.78
CA PRO A 362 -20.55 8.53 10.81
C PRO A 362 -19.49 7.67 11.47
N SER A 363 -19.14 6.55 10.89
CA SER A 363 -18.16 5.61 11.47
C SER A 363 -16.72 6.13 11.49
N ASN A 364 -16.39 7.08 10.61
CA ASN A 364 -15.06 7.71 10.48
C ASN A 364 -13.88 6.73 10.48
N ILE A 365 -14.11 5.49 10.08
CA ILE A 365 -13.05 4.47 9.99
C ILE A 365 -12.05 4.89 8.93
N THR A 366 -10.78 4.96 9.31
CA THR A 366 -9.69 5.26 8.38
C THR A 366 -9.47 4.07 7.47
N ALA A 367 -9.74 4.24 6.17
CA ALA A 367 -9.58 3.17 5.20
C ALA A 367 -8.11 2.79 4.97
N ARG A 368 -7.18 3.74 5.13
CA ARG A 368 -5.76 3.52 4.94
C ARG A 368 -4.92 4.52 5.74
N TYR A 369 -4.08 4.01 6.62
CA TYR A 369 -3.22 4.84 7.49
C TYR A 369 -1.93 5.31 6.83
N MET A 370 -1.41 4.58 5.85
CA MET A 370 -0.18 4.92 5.13
C MET A 370 -0.49 5.12 3.64
N PRO A 371 -1.11 6.27 3.27
CA PRO A 371 -1.62 6.47 1.90
C PRO A 371 -0.52 6.60 0.86
N HIS A 372 0.70 6.97 1.26
CA HIS A 372 1.83 7.21 0.36
C HIS A 372 2.81 6.04 0.28
N ALA A 373 2.56 4.96 1.02
CA ALA A 373 3.40 3.76 1.03
C ALA A 373 2.63 2.54 0.55
N ASN A 374 3.33 1.62 -0.12
CA ASN A 374 2.82 0.30 -0.46
C ASN A 374 3.35 -0.70 0.57
N PHE A 375 2.52 -1.03 1.55
CA PHE A 375 2.80 -2.11 2.47
C PHE A 375 2.03 -3.36 2.02
N ASP A 376 2.71 -4.50 1.93
CA ASP A 376 2.10 -5.77 1.51
C ASP A 376 2.16 -6.80 2.62
N HIS A 377 1.02 -7.06 3.28
CA HIS A 377 0.90 -8.07 4.30
C HIS A 377 1.28 -9.48 3.79
N SER A 378 1.07 -9.79 2.52
CA SER A 378 1.39 -11.11 1.97
C SER A 378 2.88 -11.41 1.97
N GLN A 379 3.72 -10.39 1.87
CA GLN A 379 5.18 -10.54 1.97
C GLN A 379 5.65 -10.82 3.40
N HIS A 380 4.79 -10.55 4.38
CA HIS A 380 5.04 -10.74 5.81
C HIS A 380 4.23 -11.90 6.41
N GLY A 381 3.64 -12.74 5.55
CA GLY A 381 2.72 -13.82 5.96
C GLY A 381 3.28 -14.89 6.89
N LEU A 382 4.60 -14.95 7.06
CA LEU A 382 5.27 -15.84 8.03
C LEU A 382 5.43 -15.19 9.42
N VAL A 383 5.17 -13.89 9.55
CA VAL A 383 5.29 -13.14 10.80
C VAL A 383 3.93 -13.12 11.49
N ASP A 384 3.89 -13.47 12.77
CA ASP A 384 2.66 -13.39 13.55
C ASP A 384 2.13 -11.96 13.64
N CYS A 385 0.81 -11.82 13.55
CA CYS A 385 0.13 -10.51 13.55
C CYS A 385 0.50 -9.68 14.80
N ALA A 386 0.56 -10.30 15.97
CA ALA A 386 0.88 -9.64 17.22
C ALA A 386 2.34 -9.14 17.30
N SER A 387 3.25 -9.68 16.48
CA SER A 387 4.63 -9.18 16.39
C SER A 387 4.69 -7.74 15.89
N CYS A 388 3.74 -7.33 15.03
CA CYS A 388 3.61 -5.97 14.53
C CYS A 388 2.51 -5.18 15.23
N HIS A 389 1.39 -5.84 15.57
CA HIS A 389 0.20 -5.25 16.18
C HIS A 389 0.06 -5.63 17.66
N ALA A 390 1.14 -5.54 18.43
CA ALA A 390 1.19 -6.00 19.83
C ALA A 390 0.11 -5.35 20.72
N ALA A 391 -0.23 -4.09 20.47
CA ALA A 391 -1.25 -3.38 21.24
C ALA A 391 -2.68 -3.91 21.04
N ALA A 392 -2.94 -4.68 19.96
CA ALA A 392 -4.29 -5.17 19.67
C ALA A 392 -4.82 -6.10 20.77
N ALA A 393 -3.99 -6.96 21.34
CA ALA A 393 -4.39 -7.90 22.38
C ALA A 393 -4.84 -7.23 23.70
N THR A 394 -4.43 -6.00 23.93
CA THR A 394 -4.75 -5.24 25.16
C THR A 394 -5.67 -4.05 24.91
N SER A 395 -5.98 -3.75 23.66
CA SER A 395 -6.81 -2.60 23.26
C SER A 395 -8.25 -2.81 23.71
N GLN A 396 -8.76 -1.82 24.44
CA GLN A 396 -10.14 -1.80 24.94
C GLN A 396 -11.02 -0.76 24.27
N GLN A 397 -10.43 0.13 23.46
CA GLN A 397 -11.13 1.24 22.80
C GLN A 397 -10.79 1.27 21.32
N SER A 398 -11.79 1.56 20.50
CA SER A 398 -11.59 1.73 19.05
C SER A 398 -10.71 2.92 18.70
N SER A 399 -10.60 3.89 19.60
CA SER A 399 -9.70 5.04 19.44
C SER A 399 -8.23 4.73 19.68
N ASP A 400 -7.91 3.51 20.11
CA ASP A 400 -6.53 3.05 20.25
C ASP A 400 -5.91 2.87 18.87
N LEU A 401 -4.78 3.52 18.64
CA LEU A 401 -4.08 3.44 17.36
C LEU A 401 -3.21 2.17 17.32
N LEU A 402 -3.65 1.17 16.58
CA LEU A 402 -3.04 -0.16 16.57
C LEU A 402 -1.99 -0.37 15.46
N LEU A 403 -1.48 0.72 14.89
CA LEU A 403 -0.40 0.65 13.90
C LEU A 403 0.94 0.29 14.55
N PRO A 404 1.79 -0.49 13.87
CA PRO A 404 3.16 -0.69 14.32
C PRO A 404 3.97 0.60 14.17
N GLY A 405 4.83 0.87 15.14
CA GLY A 405 5.80 1.96 15.06
C GLY A 405 6.92 1.64 14.06
N ILE A 406 7.63 2.68 13.59
CA ILE A 406 8.78 2.51 12.68
C ILE A 406 9.86 1.58 13.25
N ALA A 407 10.01 1.52 14.57
CA ALA A 407 10.96 0.63 15.23
C ALA A 407 10.66 -0.85 14.94
N THR A 408 9.38 -1.22 14.83
CA THR A 408 8.96 -2.59 14.46
C THR A 408 9.43 -2.94 13.04
N CYS A 409 9.27 -2.02 12.09
CA CYS A 409 9.76 -2.23 10.73
C CYS A 409 11.29 -2.33 10.69
N ARG A 410 11.98 -1.47 11.45
CA ARG A 410 13.45 -1.41 11.53
C ARG A 410 14.08 -2.61 12.22
N ALA A 411 13.34 -3.42 12.95
CA ALA A 411 13.86 -4.67 13.50
C ALA A 411 14.38 -5.61 12.40
N CYS A 412 13.81 -5.53 11.18
CA CYS A 412 14.23 -6.30 10.02
C CYS A 412 14.73 -5.40 8.88
N HIS A 413 14.08 -4.25 8.63
CA HIS A 413 14.39 -3.31 7.55
C HIS A 413 15.41 -2.26 8.02
N HIS A 414 16.69 -2.54 7.84
CA HIS A 414 17.79 -1.62 8.18
C HIS A 414 18.99 -1.83 7.26
N ALA A 415 19.98 -0.96 7.34
CA ALA A 415 21.22 -1.12 6.59
C ALA A 415 22.04 -2.28 7.17
N GLY A 416 22.37 -3.26 6.35
CA GLY A 416 23.18 -4.41 6.76
C GLY A 416 23.07 -5.58 5.78
N ALA A 417 24.07 -6.47 5.76
CA ALA A 417 24.11 -7.61 4.83
C ALA A 417 23.07 -8.69 5.17
N GLU A 418 22.62 -8.78 6.42
CA GLU A 418 21.65 -9.77 6.91
C GLU A 418 20.28 -9.15 7.22
N ALA A 419 20.04 -7.93 6.72
CA ALA A 419 18.81 -7.19 6.91
C ALA A 419 17.94 -7.20 5.65
N ALA A 420 16.64 -7.04 5.85
CA ALA A 420 15.73 -6.77 4.75
C ALA A 420 15.99 -5.34 4.20
N GLU A 421 15.77 -5.17 2.91
CA GLU A 421 15.94 -3.88 2.25
C GLU A 421 15.10 -2.78 2.92
N SER A 422 15.74 -1.62 3.15
CA SER A 422 15.12 -0.45 3.80
C SER A 422 15.07 0.79 2.89
N ARG A 423 15.34 0.59 1.60
CA ARG A 423 15.38 1.67 0.62
C ARG A 423 13.99 2.26 0.36
N CYS A 424 13.93 3.54 0.04
CA CYS A 424 12.68 4.27 -0.17
C CYS A 424 11.75 3.58 -1.18
N PHE A 425 12.28 3.04 -2.27
CA PHE A 425 11.49 2.40 -3.32
C PHE A 425 10.88 1.05 -2.94
N GLU A 426 11.27 0.45 -1.82
CA GLU A 426 10.62 -0.79 -1.35
C GLU A 426 9.18 -0.52 -0.86
N CYS A 427 8.95 0.67 -0.33
CA CYS A 427 7.63 1.09 0.15
C CYS A 427 6.98 2.17 -0.73
N HIS A 428 7.77 2.92 -1.50
CA HIS A 428 7.27 4.03 -2.30
C HIS A 428 7.44 3.79 -3.80
N THR A 429 6.51 4.31 -4.60
CA THR A 429 6.63 4.36 -6.05
C THR A 429 6.91 5.80 -6.48
N TYR A 430 7.94 5.99 -7.32
CA TYR A 430 8.22 7.29 -7.88
C TYR A 430 7.19 7.68 -8.96
N HIS A 431 6.85 6.75 -9.83
CA HIS A 431 5.90 6.99 -10.91
C HIS A 431 4.46 6.78 -10.44
N ASP A 432 3.61 7.78 -10.67
CA ASP A 432 2.18 7.68 -10.36
C ASP A 432 1.46 6.80 -11.39
N PRO A 433 1.05 5.58 -11.03
CA PRO A 433 0.39 4.67 -11.96
C PRO A 433 -0.99 5.16 -12.43
N ALA A 434 -1.64 6.06 -11.66
CA ALA A 434 -2.93 6.63 -12.04
C ALA A 434 -2.82 7.60 -13.23
N ARG A 435 -1.62 8.07 -13.53
CA ARG A 435 -1.33 8.98 -14.66
C ARG A 435 -0.74 8.29 -15.88
N ARG A 436 -0.80 6.98 -15.94
CA ARG A 436 -0.39 6.24 -17.12
C ARG A 436 -1.21 6.71 -18.32
N LYS A 437 -0.52 7.11 -19.38
CA LYS A 437 -1.17 7.31 -20.67
C LYS A 437 -1.74 5.95 -21.10
N PRO A 438 -2.94 5.91 -21.72
CA PRO A 438 -3.38 4.70 -22.40
C PRO A 438 -2.26 4.28 -23.38
N ALA A 439 -1.89 3.01 -23.33
CA ALA A 439 -0.80 2.46 -24.13
C ALA A 439 -1.15 2.51 -25.63
N HIS A 440 -0.93 3.66 -26.25
CA HIS A 440 -0.79 3.78 -27.69
C HIS A 440 0.71 3.76 -28.00
N SER A 441 1.32 2.59 -27.86
CA SER A 441 2.69 2.41 -28.29
C SER A 441 2.66 2.20 -29.82
N ASN A 442 3.35 3.04 -30.56
CA ASN A 442 3.69 2.81 -31.98
C ASN A 442 4.76 1.69 -32.12
N PHE A 443 5.07 1.02 -31.01
CA PHE A 443 6.05 -0.02 -30.92
C PHE A 443 5.43 -1.35 -31.33
N SER A 444 5.99 -1.98 -32.37
CA SER A 444 5.64 -3.34 -32.77
C SER A 444 6.77 -4.29 -32.51
N LEU A 445 6.47 -5.53 -32.10
CA LEU A 445 7.48 -6.58 -31.95
C LEU A 445 8.26 -6.82 -33.26
N ALA A 446 7.59 -6.71 -34.41
CA ALA A 446 8.25 -6.81 -35.70
C ALA A 446 9.26 -5.67 -35.94
N GLY A 447 8.94 -4.44 -35.51
CA GLY A 447 9.85 -3.30 -35.55
C GLY A 447 11.08 -3.47 -34.65
N LEU A 448 10.90 -4.15 -33.50
CA LEU A 448 12.01 -4.43 -32.59
C LEU A 448 13.06 -5.38 -33.22
N PHE A 449 12.59 -6.41 -33.93
CA PHE A 449 13.47 -7.48 -34.41
C PHE A 449 13.93 -7.29 -35.88
N ASN A 450 13.16 -6.57 -36.69
CA ASN A 450 13.34 -6.48 -38.14
C ASN A 450 13.45 -5.04 -38.68
N GLY A 451 13.23 -4.03 -37.86
CA GLY A 451 13.24 -2.63 -38.28
C GLY A 451 14.64 -2.04 -38.42
N PRO A 452 14.87 -1.07 -39.33
CA PRO A 452 16.01 -0.18 -39.24
C PRO A 452 15.96 0.56 -37.90
N ALA A 453 17.14 0.85 -37.33
CA ALA A 453 17.29 1.57 -36.07
C ALA A 453 16.24 2.70 -35.97
N ILE A 454 15.46 2.69 -34.90
CA ILE A 454 14.34 3.60 -34.67
C ILE A 454 14.81 5.05 -34.89
N ALA A 455 14.46 5.64 -36.03
CA ALA A 455 14.74 7.02 -36.32
C ALA A 455 13.91 7.89 -35.35
N GLY A 456 14.60 8.70 -34.54
CA GLY A 456 13.94 9.62 -33.63
C GLY A 456 13.02 10.53 -34.43
N HIS A 457 11.73 10.57 -34.06
CA HIS A 457 10.84 11.61 -34.52
C HIS A 457 11.29 12.93 -33.90
N GLU A 458 11.88 13.79 -34.72
CA GLU A 458 11.90 15.24 -34.47
C GLU A 458 10.44 15.74 -34.52
N LYS A 459 9.96 16.18 -33.36
CA LYS A 459 9.01 17.32 -33.23
C LYS A 459 9.12 17.90 -31.83
#